data_cb06c5f2cfbb31660e4d9fc3a0c63a36
#
_entry.id   cb06c5f2cfbb31660e4d9fc3a0c63a36
#
_cell.length_a   1.000
_cell.length_b   1.000
_cell.length_c   1.000
_cell.angle_alpha   90.00
_cell.angle_beta   90.00
_cell.angle_gamma   90.00
#
_symmetry.space_group_name_H-M   'P 1'
#
loop_
_entity.id
_entity.type
_entity.pdbx_description
1 polymer ?
#
loop_
_entity_poly.entity_id
_entity_poly.type
_entity_poly.pdbx_seq_one_letter_code
_entity_poly.pdbx_strand_id
1 'polypeptide(L)'
;ALAAYRAGDGVFKRVEKHNAYGISPRNAEQSFAINMLLNPAIKLVTLTGNPGTGKTLLALATALECRRNYRQVLLARPVVPLPNKDLGYLPGDIEQKLAKEQADA
;
A
#
# COMPACT_ATOMS: atom_id res chain seq x y z
N ALA A 1 1.49 -6.24 22.68
CA ALA A 1 0.69 -6.95 21.67
C ALA A 1 -0.24 -5.96 20.98
N LEU A 2 -0.44 -6.17 19.69
CA LEU A 2 -1.36 -5.37 18.89
C LEU A 2 -2.73 -6.05 18.85
N ALA A 3 -3.81 -5.26 18.95
CA ALA A 3 -5.16 -5.80 18.91
C ALA A 3 -6.07 -4.89 18.09
N ALA A 4 -7.02 -5.51 17.37
CA ALA A 4 -8.04 -4.81 16.62
C ALA A 4 -9.40 -5.13 17.22
N TYR A 5 -10.26 -4.11 17.35
CA TYR A 5 -11.60 -4.26 17.86
C TYR A 5 -12.60 -4.42 16.72
N ARG A 6 -13.44 -5.44 16.85
CA ARG A 6 -14.50 -5.69 15.87
C ARG A 6 -15.84 -5.33 16.50
N ALA A 7 -16.43 -4.24 16.05
CA ALA A 7 -17.66 -3.72 16.64
C ALA A 7 -18.82 -4.69 16.55
N GLY A 8 -18.93 -5.44 15.45
CA GLY A 8 -20.00 -6.40 15.26
C GLY A 8 -20.00 -7.55 16.26
N ASP A 9 -18.82 -8.00 16.65
CA ASP A 9 -18.64 -9.12 17.58
C ASP A 9 -18.38 -8.67 19.02
N GLY A 10 -18.04 -7.42 19.22
CA GLY A 10 -17.67 -6.89 20.53
C GLY A 10 -16.38 -7.49 21.08
N VAL A 11 -15.50 -7.96 20.22
CA VAL A 11 -14.30 -8.70 20.61
C VAL A 11 -13.05 -8.00 20.08
N PHE A 12 -11.99 -8.00 20.90
CA PHE A 12 -10.66 -7.60 20.46
C PHE A 12 -9.94 -8.84 19.91
N LYS A 13 -9.46 -8.74 18.69
CA LYS A 13 -8.63 -9.78 18.07
C LYS A 13 -7.18 -9.33 18.06
N ARG A 14 -6.29 -10.24 18.41
CA ARG A 14 -4.86 -10.01 18.32
C ARG A 14 -4.47 -9.81 16.87
N VAL A 15 -3.72 -8.76 16.60
CA VAL A 15 -3.16 -8.51 15.27
C VAL A 15 -1.78 -9.15 15.20
N GLU A 16 -1.66 -10.15 14.35
CA GLU A 16 -0.40 -10.85 14.15
C GLU A 16 0.38 -10.18 13.00
N LYS A 17 1.69 -10.36 13.02
CA LYS A 17 2.53 -9.90 11.93
C LYS A 17 2.33 -10.81 10.73
N HIS A 18 1.92 -10.23 9.62
CA HIS A 18 1.82 -10.93 8.36
C HIS A 18 2.78 -10.31 7.35
N ASN A 19 3.42 -11.16 6.59
CA ASN A 19 4.20 -10.72 5.45
C ASN A 19 3.27 -10.65 4.24
N ALA A 20 3.42 -9.61 3.43
CA ALA A 20 2.68 -9.46 2.20
C ALA A 20 3.67 -9.45 1.04
N TYR A 21 3.59 -10.46 0.20
CA TYR A 21 4.45 -10.62 -0.97
C TYR A 21 5.94 -10.45 -0.64
N GLY A 22 6.36 -11.06 0.46
CA GLY A 22 7.74 -10.99 0.93
C GLY A 22 8.11 -9.74 1.73
N ILE A 23 7.17 -8.82 1.92
CA ILE A 23 7.40 -7.59 2.68
C ILE A 23 6.95 -7.79 4.11
N SER A 24 7.85 -7.52 5.05
CA SER A 24 7.56 -7.61 6.48
C SER A 24 7.24 -6.22 7.04
N PRO A 25 6.27 -6.10 7.95
CA PRO A 25 6.00 -4.83 8.60
C PRO A 25 7.16 -4.43 9.52
N ARG A 26 7.52 -3.15 9.48
CA ARG A 26 8.62 -2.61 10.27
C ARG A 26 8.18 -2.01 11.59
N ASN A 27 6.90 -1.66 11.71
CA ASN A 27 6.36 -1.03 12.90
C ASN A 27 4.89 -1.41 13.08
N ALA A 28 4.29 -0.93 14.16
CA ALA A 28 2.90 -1.24 14.50
C ALA A 28 1.93 -0.75 13.43
N GLU A 29 2.12 0.45 12.93
CA GLU A 29 1.25 1.03 11.91
C GLU A 29 1.26 0.20 10.64
N GLN A 30 2.41 -0.27 10.21
CA GLN A 30 2.51 -1.13 9.04
C GLN A 30 1.85 -2.49 9.27
N SER A 31 1.97 -3.04 10.47
CA SER A 31 1.29 -4.30 10.83
C SER A 31 -0.23 -4.14 10.75
N PHE A 32 -0.77 -3.05 11.27
CA PHE A 32 -2.19 -2.77 11.17
C PHE A 32 -2.63 -2.56 9.73
N ALA A 33 -1.85 -1.82 8.95
CA ALA A 33 -2.15 -1.56 7.54
C ALA A 33 -2.23 -2.87 6.75
N ILE A 34 -1.25 -3.73 6.90
CA ILE A 34 -1.23 -5.02 6.19
C ILE A 34 -2.43 -5.87 6.61
N ASN A 35 -2.73 -5.94 7.91
CA ASN A 35 -3.85 -6.70 8.43
C ASN A 35 -5.18 -6.23 7.83
N MET A 36 -5.38 -4.91 7.77
CA MET A 36 -6.59 -4.34 7.19
C MET A 36 -6.68 -4.57 5.69
N LEU A 37 -5.56 -4.41 4.99
CA LEU A 37 -5.53 -4.59 3.54
C LEU A 37 -5.77 -6.04 3.13
N LEU A 38 -5.33 -6.99 3.93
CA LEU A 38 -5.54 -8.42 3.67
C LEU A 38 -6.93 -8.90 4.05
N ASN A 39 -7.68 -8.14 4.81
CA ASN A 39 -9.01 -8.53 5.27
C ASN A 39 -10.06 -8.31 4.17
N PRO A 40 -10.68 -9.39 3.62
CA PRO A 40 -11.64 -9.25 2.53
C PRO A 40 -12.94 -8.56 2.94
N ALA A 41 -13.23 -8.47 4.23
CA ALA A 41 -14.42 -7.78 4.72
C ALA A 41 -14.29 -6.26 4.64
N ILE A 42 -13.06 -5.75 4.58
CA ILE A 42 -12.80 -4.31 4.48
C ILE A 42 -12.63 -3.95 3.00
N LYS A 43 -13.56 -3.17 2.47
CA LYS A 43 -13.62 -2.86 1.05
C LYS A 43 -12.82 -1.63 0.65
N LEU A 44 -12.57 -0.73 1.59
CA LEU A 44 -11.82 0.50 1.33
C LEU A 44 -10.87 0.76 2.48
N VAL A 45 -9.61 0.95 2.15
CA VAL A 45 -8.58 1.32 3.12
C VAL A 45 -7.86 2.55 2.61
N THR A 46 -7.73 3.56 3.45
CA THR A 46 -6.96 4.77 3.14
C THR A 46 -5.70 4.78 3.99
N LEU A 47 -4.58 5.09 3.36
CA LEU A 47 -3.29 5.18 4.03
C LEU A 47 -2.76 6.59 3.90
N THR A 48 -2.57 7.25 5.04
CA THR A 48 -2.04 8.60 5.09
C THR A 48 -0.75 8.63 5.90
N GLY A 49 0.10 9.57 5.60
CA GLY A 49 1.37 9.71 6.31
C GLY A 49 2.37 10.46 5.47
N ASN A 50 3.53 10.70 6.07
CA ASN A 50 4.61 11.40 5.41
C ASN A 50 5.20 10.59 4.25
N PRO A 51 5.81 11.25 3.26
CA PRO A 51 6.53 10.55 2.20
C PRO A 51 7.62 9.64 2.78
N GLY A 52 7.86 8.51 2.14
CA GLY A 52 8.89 7.57 2.58
C GLY A 52 8.49 6.62 3.69
N THR A 53 7.21 6.57 4.05
CA THR A 53 6.71 5.64 5.09
C THR A 53 6.32 4.28 4.54
N GLY A 54 6.43 4.07 3.22
CA GLY A 54 6.14 2.79 2.59
C GLY A 54 4.67 2.53 2.29
N LYS A 55 3.83 3.57 2.27
CA LYS A 55 2.39 3.41 2.01
C LYS A 55 2.10 2.72 0.69
N THR A 56 2.71 3.21 -0.38
CA THR A 56 2.50 2.65 -1.72
C THR A 56 3.02 1.23 -1.81
N LEU A 57 4.18 0.98 -1.21
CA LEU A 57 4.78 -0.36 -1.18
C LEU A 57 3.86 -1.35 -0.47
N LEU A 58 3.32 -0.98 0.69
CA LEU A 58 2.40 -1.83 1.43
C LEU A 58 1.13 -2.12 0.65
N ALA A 59 0.54 -1.09 0.04
CA ALA A 59 -0.66 -1.25 -0.76
C ALA A 59 -0.42 -2.18 -1.95
N LEU A 60 0.68 -1.99 -2.66
CA LEU A 60 1.03 -2.81 -3.82
C LEU A 60 1.35 -4.25 -3.40
N ALA A 61 2.13 -4.43 -2.36
CA ALA A 61 2.49 -5.76 -1.87
C ALA A 61 1.26 -6.56 -1.43
N THR A 62 0.35 -5.93 -0.71
CA THR A 62 -0.88 -6.60 -0.28
C THR A 62 -1.81 -6.89 -1.45
N ALA A 63 -1.88 -6.02 -2.44
CA ALA A 63 -2.65 -6.28 -3.65
C ALA A 63 -2.12 -7.48 -4.41
N LEU A 64 -0.81 -7.61 -4.53
CA LEU A 64 -0.16 -8.75 -5.18
C LEU A 64 -0.35 -10.04 -4.38
N GLU A 65 -0.32 -9.95 -3.05
CA GLU A 65 -0.58 -11.11 -2.19
C GLU A 65 -1.99 -11.64 -2.37
N CYS A 66 -2.96 -10.74 -2.55
CA CYS A 66 -4.37 -11.09 -2.69
C CYS A 66 -4.80 -11.30 -4.15
N ARG A 67 -3.90 -11.24 -5.13
CA ARG A 67 -4.25 -11.24 -6.55
C ARG A 67 -5.10 -12.43 -6.99
N ARG A 68 -4.95 -13.56 -6.31
CA ARG A 68 -5.71 -14.77 -6.64
C ARG A 68 -7.18 -14.69 -6.28
N ASN A 69 -7.53 -13.78 -5.38
CA ASN A 69 -8.91 -13.59 -4.92
C ASN A 69 -9.69 -12.62 -5.82
N TYR A 70 -9.04 -12.00 -6.77
CA TYR A 70 -9.61 -10.98 -7.64
C TYR A 70 -9.29 -11.26 -9.09
N ARG A 71 -10.11 -10.75 -9.99
CA ARG A 71 -9.89 -10.93 -11.44
C ARG A 71 -8.68 -10.15 -11.93
N GLN A 72 -8.47 -8.97 -11.37
CA GLN A 72 -7.37 -8.12 -11.77
C GLN A 72 -7.03 -7.13 -10.67
N VAL A 73 -5.82 -6.64 -10.70
CA VAL A 73 -5.36 -5.56 -9.84
C VAL A 73 -5.16 -4.34 -10.72
N LEU A 74 -5.85 -3.26 -10.36
CA LEU A 74 -5.75 -1.99 -11.09
C LEU A 74 -4.93 -1.02 -10.24
N LEU A 75 -3.87 -0.51 -10.83
CA LEU A 75 -3.03 0.51 -10.19
C LEU A 75 -3.24 1.82 -10.93
N ALA A 76 -3.67 2.84 -10.18
CA ALA A 76 -3.84 4.18 -10.73
C ALA A 76 -3.00 5.16 -9.93
N ARG A 77 -2.23 5.96 -10.63
CA ARG A 77 -1.42 7.00 -10.02
C ARG A 77 -1.69 8.30 -10.76
N PRO A 78 -2.21 9.32 -10.05
CA PRO A 78 -2.41 10.62 -10.69
C PRO A 78 -1.05 11.23 -11.07
N VAL A 79 -0.95 11.73 -12.28
CA VAL A 79 0.20 12.48 -12.72
C VAL A 79 -0.08 13.94 -12.42
N VAL A 80 0.62 14.48 -11.42
CA VAL A 80 0.53 15.90 -11.12
C VAL A 80 1.47 16.61 -12.06
N PRO A 81 0.99 17.62 -12.82
CA PRO A 81 1.88 18.38 -13.69
C PRO A 81 2.99 19.02 -12.87
N LEU A 82 4.22 18.64 -13.17
CA LEU A 82 5.38 19.27 -12.59
C LEU A 82 5.64 20.61 -13.29
N PRO A 83 6.37 21.54 -12.65
CA PRO A 83 6.80 22.75 -13.34
C PRO A 83 7.52 22.40 -14.65
N ASN A 84 7.35 23.25 -15.68
CA ASN A 84 7.89 22.99 -17.01
C ASN A 84 9.37 22.62 -17.03
N LYS A 85 10.13 23.09 -16.06
CA LYS A 85 11.55 22.77 -15.94
C LYS A 85 11.78 21.28 -15.72
N ASP A 86 10.87 20.64 -15.00
CA ASP A 86 11.01 19.23 -14.64
C ASP A 86 10.39 18.32 -15.69
N LEU A 87 9.47 18.84 -16.49
CA LEU A 87 8.83 18.11 -17.57
C LEU A 87 9.51 18.30 -18.92
N GLY A 88 10.48 19.20 -19.00
CA GLY A 88 11.21 19.49 -20.24
C GLY A 88 12.17 18.41 -20.68
N TYR A 89 12.12 17.25 -20.05
CA TYR A 89 13.00 16.13 -20.34
C TYR A 89 12.38 15.14 -21.29
N LEU A 90 13.17 14.18 -21.71
CA LEU A 90 12.70 13.11 -22.58
C LEU A 90 11.58 12.32 -21.91
N PRO A 91 10.54 11.91 -22.66
CA PRO A 91 9.43 11.15 -22.09
C PRO A 91 9.86 9.90 -21.33
N GLY A 92 10.93 9.24 -21.77
CA GLY A 92 11.46 8.08 -21.09
C GLY A 92 11.94 8.36 -19.67
N ASP A 93 12.41 9.57 -19.40
CA ASP A 93 12.86 9.92 -18.05
C ASP A 93 11.70 9.99 -17.07
N ILE A 94 10.54 10.45 -17.52
CA ILE A 94 9.34 10.53 -16.69
C ILE A 94 8.86 9.13 -16.36
N GLU A 95 8.81 8.24 -17.34
CA GLU A 95 8.41 6.86 -17.13
C GLU A 95 9.36 6.14 -16.18
N GLN A 96 10.66 6.36 -16.35
CA GLN A 96 11.66 5.77 -15.47
C GLN A 96 11.52 6.29 -14.03
N LYS A 97 11.26 7.56 -13.84
CA LYS A 97 11.04 8.14 -12.52
C LYS A 97 9.81 7.56 -11.85
N LEU A 98 8.72 7.42 -12.58
CA LEU A 98 7.50 6.83 -12.06
C LEU A 98 7.70 5.37 -11.69
N ALA A 99 8.36 4.60 -12.54
CA ALA A 99 8.66 3.21 -12.28
C ALA A 99 9.56 3.04 -11.05
N LYS A 100 10.58 3.89 -10.92
CA LYS A 100 11.48 3.89 -9.77
C LYS A 100 10.73 4.23 -8.49
N GLU A 101 9.86 5.22 -8.54
CA GLU A 101 9.08 5.63 -7.38
C GLU A 101 8.15 4.53 -6.91
N GLN A 102 7.55 3.80 -7.81
CA GLN A 102 6.72 2.64 -7.47
C GLN A 102 7.56 1.49 -6.90
N ALA A 103 8.76 1.29 -7.39
CA ALA A 103 9.65 0.27 -6.89
C ALA A 103 10.21 0.62 -5.50
N ASP A 104 10.46 1.91 -5.25
CA ASP A 104 11.04 2.40 -3.99
C ASP A 104 9.97 2.71 -2.93
N ALA A 105 8.72 2.76 -3.30
CA ALA A 105 7.63 3.17 -2.40
C ALA A 105 7.34 2.18 -1.27
#